data_302a8d01ac41dc53b25288442c640f2c
#
_entry.id   302a8d01ac41dc53b25288442c640f2c
#
_cell.length_a   1.000
_cell.length_b   1.000
_cell.length_c   1.000
_cell.angle_alpha   90.00
_cell.angle_beta   90.00
_cell.angle_gamma   90.00
#
_symmetry.space_group_name_H-M   'P 1'
#
loop_
_entity.id
_entity.type
_entity.pdbx_description
1 polymer ?
#
loop_
_entity_poly.entity_id
_entity_poly.type
_entity_poly.pdbx_seq_one_letter_code
_entity_poly.pdbx_strand_id
1 'polypeptide(L)'
;MEIFEIVTYFVLLALLSTAIRVVTTSNVIHAAISLVFTLALTAILFLMLSTEFVALVLVLVYIGAVIVLFLFGIMITRAPLGKNAELDNDKNKKLGAAIAGSIFLLFSYILINGFGGDVTITSGSSTELLGERLLSRFVFPFELVSFVLLAALIGGITLARKDEALI
;
A
#
# COMPACT_ATOMS: atom_id res chain seq x y z
N MET A 1 19.48 3.90 -22.40
CA MET A 1 18.04 4.17 -22.22
C MET A 1 17.22 2.90 -22.33
N GLU A 2 17.40 2.10 -23.37
CA GLU A 2 16.61 0.87 -23.60
C GLU A 2 16.63 -0.16 -22.46
N ILE A 3 17.78 -0.39 -21.80
CA ILE A 3 17.88 -1.37 -20.68
C ILE A 3 17.05 -0.92 -19.48
N PHE A 4 17.07 0.37 -19.14
CA PHE A 4 16.30 0.92 -18.04
C PHE A 4 14.79 0.81 -18.28
N GLU A 5 14.36 1.09 -19.50
CA GLU A 5 12.96 0.94 -19.91
C GLU A 5 12.50 -0.52 -19.84
N ILE A 6 13.31 -1.46 -20.34
CA ILE A 6 13.01 -2.90 -20.28
C ILE A 6 12.86 -3.36 -18.82
N VAL A 7 13.78 -2.95 -17.94
CA VAL A 7 13.71 -3.28 -16.51
C VAL A 7 12.45 -2.69 -15.88
N THR A 8 12.10 -1.45 -16.21
CA THR A 8 10.87 -0.80 -15.71
C THR A 8 9.62 -1.56 -16.12
N TYR A 9 9.50 -1.94 -17.39
CA TYR A 9 8.35 -2.72 -17.86
C TYR A 9 8.27 -4.09 -17.19
N PHE A 10 9.41 -4.75 -16.94
CA PHE A 10 9.47 -6.01 -16.23
C PHE A 10 8.99 -5.85 -14.78
N VAL A 11 9.44 -4.82 -14.06
CA VAL A 11 9.00 -4.52 -12.69
C VAL A 11 7.51 -4.22 -12.65
N LEU A 12 6.98 -3.42 -13.59
CA LEU A 12 5.56 -3.10 -13.67
C LEU A 12 4.70 -4.34 -13.94
N LEU A 13 5.14 -5.23 -14.82
CA LEU A 13 4.42 -6.48 -15.12
C LEU A 13 4.43 -7.44 -13.92
N ALA A 14 5.56 -7.55 -13.22
CA ALA A 14 5.69 -8.31 -11.99
C ALA A 14 4.78 -7.74 -10.89
N LEU A 15 4.77 -6.42 -10.73
CA LEU A 15 3.90 -5.72 -9.77
C LEU A 15 2.43 -5.97 -10.07
N LEU A 16 2.01 -5.85 -11.32
CA LEU A 16 0.64 -6.11 -11.72
C LEU A 16 0.22 -7.55 -11.43
N SER A 17 1.09 -8.52 -11.72
CA SER A 17 0.81 -9.94 -11.47
C SER A 17 0.66 -10.25 -9.98
N THR A 18 1.53 -9.69 -9.14
CA THR A 18 1.43 -9.87 -7.67
C THR A 18 0.22 -9.13 -7.09
N ALA A 19 -0.12 -7.94 -7.58
CA ALA A 19 -1.30 -7.19 -7.15
C ALA A 19 -2.62 -7.93 -7.48
N ILE A 20 -2.73 -8.50 -8.68
CA ILE A 20 -3.87 -9.34 -9.06
C ILE A 20 -3.96 -10.55 -8.12
N ARG A 21 -2.82 -11.18 -7.79
CA ARG A 21 -2.79 -12.32 -6.89
C ARG A 21 -3.24 -12.00 -5.47
N VAL A 22 -2.93 -10.80 -4.95
CA VAL A 22 -3.45 -10.33 -3.64
C VAL A 22 -4.97 -10.37 -3.60
N VAL A 23 -5.63 -9.90 -4.65
CA VAL A 23 -7.09 -9.77 -4.69
C VAL A 23 -7.80 -11.09 -5.01
N THR A 24 -7.18 -11.95 -5.81
CA THR A 24 -7.80 -13.21 -6.27
C THR A 24 -7.58 -14.39 -5.34
N THR A 25 -6.63 -14.31 -4.42
CA THR A 25 -6.29 -15.42 -3.52
C THR A 25 -7.30 -15.48 -2.37
N SER A 26 -7.98 -16.62 -2.22
CA SER A 26 -8.95 -16.86 -1.13
C SER A 26 -8.27 -17.15 0.23
N ASN A 27 -6.98 -17.49 0.25
CA ASN A 27 -6.23 -17.73 1.48
C ASN A 27 -5.56 -16.45 1.97
N VAL A 28 -5.97 -15.96 3.16
CA VAL A 28 -5.49 -14.71 3.74
C VAL A 28 -3.97 -14.67 3.91
N ILE A 29 -3.33 -15.78 4.28
CA ILE A 29 -1.87 -15.86 4.43
C ILE A 29 -1.18 -15.69 3.08
N HIS A 30 -1.66 -16.37 2.04
CA HIS A 30 -1.09 -16.23 0.70
C HIS A 30 -1.34 -14.85 0.12
N ALA A 31 -2.51 -14.23 0.39
CA ALA A 31 -2.79 -12.86 0.02
C ALA A 31 -1.81 -11.89 0.69
N ALA A 32 -1.55 -12.06 2.00
CA ALA A 32 -0.61 -11.24 2.75
C ALA A 32 0.83 -11.37 2.23
N ILE A 33 1.29 -12.58 1.93
CA ILE A 33 2.62 -12.80 1.32
C ILE A 33 2.69 -12.13 -0.07
N SER A 34 1.64 -12.26 -0.88
CA SER A 34 1.58 -11.57 -2.18
C SER A 34 1.62 -10.06 -2.04
N LEU A 35 1.00 -9.52 -0.97
CA LEU A 35 1.04 -8.09 -0.65
C LEU A 35 2.46 -7.62 -0.29
N VAL A 36 3.24 -8.43 0.45
CA VAL A 36 4.67 -8.14 0.71
C VAL A 36 5.43 -7.97 -0.60
N PHE A 37 5.27 -8.91 -1.54
CA PHE A 37 5.94 -8.82 -2.85
C PHE A 37 5.47 -7.60 -3.65
N THR A 38 4.19 -7.28 -3.62
CA THR A 38 3.65 -6.09 -4.29
C THR A 38 4.27 -4.82 -3.73
N LEU A 39 4.38 -4.69 -2.41
CA LEU A 39 5.00 -3.52 -1.78
C LEU A 39 6.51 -3.46 -2.01
N ALA A 40 7.20 -4.60 -2.02
CA ALA A 40 8.62 -4.65 -2.33
C ALA A 40 8.89 -4.19 -3.78
N LEU A 41 8.10 -4.66 -4.75
CA LEU A 41 8.19 -4.21 -6.14
C LEU A 41 7.84 -2.72 -6.29
N THR A 42 6.86 -2.23 -5.52
CA THR A 42 6.53 -0.80 -5.47
C THR A 42 7.70 0.02 -4.91
N ALA A 43 8.38 -0.47 -3.87
CA ALA A 43 9.58 0.20 -3.35
C ALA A 43 10.71 0.26 -4.38
N ILE A 44 10.93 -0.83 -5.13
CA ILE A 44 11.89 -0.85 -6.25
C ILE A 44 11.49 0.19 -7.32
N LEU A 45 10.21 0.29 -7.65
CA LEU A 45 9.73 1.28 -8.60
C LEU A 45 10.00 2.72 -8.11
N PHE A 46 9.79 3.01 -6.83
CA PHE A 46 10.13 4.31 -6.25
C PHE A 46 11.63 4.61 -6.26
N LEU A 47 12.49 3.60 -6.05
CA LEU A 47 13.93 3.75 -6.24
C LEU A 47 14.29 4.11 -7.68
N MET A 48 13.65 3.46 -8.65
CA MET A 48 13.83 3.77 -10.07
C MET A 48 13.37 5.18 -10.43
N LEU A 49 12.37 5.73 -9.72
CA LEU A 49 11.91 7.10 -9.88
C LEU A 49 12.75 8.12 -9.06
N SER A 50 13.86 7.71 -8.48
CA SER A 50 14.75 8.56 -7.64
C SER A 50 14.03 9.15 -6.41
N THR A 51 13.04 8.43 -5.87
CA THR A 51 12.33 8.80 -4.63
C THR A 51 12.72 7.86 -3.48
N GLU A 52 13.99 7.90 -3.13
CA GLU A 52 14.62 6.97 -2.18
C GLU A 52 13.96 6.95 -0.81
N PHE A 53 13.59 8.12 -0.27
CA PHE A 53 12.95 8.23 1.04
C PHE A 53 11.61 7.46 1.09
N VAL A 54 10.79 7.59 0.05
CA VAL A 54 9.48 6.91 -0.02
C VAL A 54 9.68 5.40 -0.12
N ALA A 55 10.67 4.95 -0.91
CA ALA A 55 11.02 3.53 -1.01
C ALA A 55 11.46 2.95 0.35
N LEU A 56 12.30 3.67 1.10
CA LEU A 56 12.73 3.26 2.43
C LEU A 56 11.56 3.19 3.43
N VAL A 57 10.66 4.17 3.40
CA VAL A 57 9.45 4.16 4.25
C VAL A 57 8.57 2.95 3.92
N LEU A 58 8.38 2.62 2.64
CA LEU A 58 7.64 1.43 2.24
C LEU A 58 8.25 0.14 2.82
N VAL A 59 9.56 0.00 2.74
CA VAL A 59 10.23 -1.20 3.26
C VAL A 59 10.19 -1.25 4.78
N LEU A 60 10.58 -0.17 5.46
CA LEU A 60 10.72 -0.17 6.92
C LEU A 60 9.36 -0.15 7.64
N VAL A 61 8.45 0.71 7.20
CA VAL A 61 7.17 0.89 7.90
C VAL A 61 6.12 -0.10 7.39
N TYR A 62 5.89 -0.16 6.07
CA TYR A 62 4.83 -1.02 5.54
C TYR A 62 5.20 -2.50 5.62
N ILE A 63 6.34 -2.91 5.11
CA ILE A 63 6.74 -4.31 5.14
C ILE A 63 7.23 -4.68 6.54
N GLY A 64 8.12 -3.87 7.14
CA GLY A 64 8.75 -4.18 8.42
C GLY A 64 7.82 -4.10 9.62
N ALA A 65 6.94 -3.11 9.71
CA ALA A 65 6.06 -2.95 10.86
C ALA A 65 4.62 -3.40 10.58
N VAL A 66 3.95 -2.81 9.56
CA VAL A 66 2.51 -2.98 9.38
C VAL A 66 2.16 -4.40 8.96
N ILE A 67 2.83 -4.96 7.94
CA ILE A 67 2.50 -6.31 7.45
C ILE A 67 2.92 -7.38 8.46
N VAL A 68 4.07 -7.23 9.12
CA VAL A 68 4.49 -8.18 10.15
C VAL A 68 3.47 -8.22 11.29
N LEU A 69 3.01 -7.04 11.75
CA LEU A 69 1.98 -6.96 12.79
C LEU A 69 0.64 -7.53 12.30
N PHE A 70 0.28 -7.28 11.04
CA PHE A 70 -0.93 -7.84 10.43
C PHE A 70 -0.88 -9.37 10.33
N LEU A 71 0.24 -9.93 9.84
CA LEU A 71 0.43 -11.39 9.78
C LEU A 71 0.36 -12.03 11.16
N PHE A 72 0.97 -11.40 12.16
CA PHE A 72 0.90 -11.86 13.54
C PHE A 72 -0.55 -11.81 14.07
N GLY A 73 -1.26 -10.71 13.79
CA GLY A 73 -2.66 -10.55 14.16
C GLY A 73 -3.57 -11.63 13.58
N ILE A 74 -3.47 -11.92 12.29
CA ILE A 74 -4.29 -12.99 11.67
C ILE A 74 -3.91 -14.39 12.14
N MET A 75 -2.66 -14.61 12.53
CA MET A 75 -2.20 -15.88 13.09
C MET A 75 -2.83 -16.13 14.47
N ILE A 76 -2.95 -15.08 15.31
CA ILE A 76 -3.56 -15.19 16.65
C ILE A 76 -5.08 -15.32 16.58
N THR A 77 -5.74 -14.60 15.68
CA THR A 77 -7.22 -14.51 15.61
C THR A 77 -7.90 -15.73 15.01
N ARG A 78 -7.18 -16.80 14.65
CA ARG A 78 -7.76 -18.00 14.01
C ARG A 78 -8.72 -17.63 12.86
N ALA A 79 -8.32 -16.68 12.03
CA ALA A 79 -9.09 -16.36 10.83
C ALA A 79 -9.38 -17.68 10.07
N PRO A 80 -10.60 -17.87 9.55
CA PRO A 80 -10.95 -19.10 8.83
C PRO A 80 -10.05 -19.24 7.60
N LEU A 81 -8.99 -20.04 7.73
CA LEU A 81 -7.96 -20.31 6.73
C LEU A 81 -8.43 -21.44 5.82
N GLY A 82 -9.47 -21.27 5.02
CA GLY A 82 -9.90 -22.38 4.19
C GLY A 82 -10.88 -22.02 3.09
N LYS A 83 -10.99 -22.94 2.14
CA LYS A 83 -11.89 -22.88 0.97
C LYS A 83 -13.39 -22.71 1.31
N ASN A 84 -13.77 -22.84 2.58
CA ASN A 84 -15.16 -22.74 3.07
C ASN A 84 -15.48 -21.37 3.70
N ALA A 85 -14.55 -20.42 3.71
CA ALA A 85 -14.91 -19.04 4.02
C ALA A 85 -15.65 -18.48 2.81
N GLU A 86 -16.97 -18.52 2.86
CA GLU A 86 -17.85 -17.80 1.92
C GLU A 86 -17.68 -16.28 2.11
N LEU A 87 -16.48 -15.78 1.83
CA LEU A 87 -16.16 -14.35 1.85
C LEU A 87 -16.63 -13.66 0.57
N ASP A 88 -17.16 -14.44 -0.39
CA ASP A 88 -17.47 -13.96 -1.71
C ASP A 88 -18.93 -14.26 -2.07
N ASN A 89 -19.73 -13.21 -2.09
CA ASN A 89 -21.10 -13.29 -2.55
C ASN A 89 -21.12 -13.28 -4.09
N ASP A 90 -21.19 -14.46 -4.70
CA ASP A 90 -21.22 -14.66 -6.16
C ASP A 90 -22.28 -13.82 -6.89
N LYS A 91 -23.36 -13.45 -6.20
CA LYS A 91 -24.47 -12.67 -6.78
C LYS A 91 -24.06 -11.28 -7.25
N ASN A 92 -23.06 -10.67 -6.63
CA ASN A 92 -22.65 -9.28 -6.91
C ASN A 92 -21.31 -9.15 -7.64
N LYS A 93 -20.66 -10.26 -8.00
CA LYS A 93 -19.37 -10.23 -8.73
C LYS A 93 -19.44 -9.46 -10.04
N LYS A 94 -20.52 -9.66 -10.81
CA LYS A 94 -20.72 -8.96 -12.10
C LYS A 94 -20.90 -7.45 -11.90
N LEU A 95 -21.63 -7.05 -10.87
CA LEU A 95 -21.83 -5.64 -10.53
C LEU A 95 -20.52 -5.01 -10.03
N GLY A 96 -19.79 -5.71 -9.16
CA GLY A 96 -18.47 -5.27 -8.70
C GLY A 96 -17.47 -5.10 -9.84
N ALA A 97 -17.40 -6.06 -10.75
CA ALA A 97 -16.54 -5.98 -11.93
C ALA A 97 -16.93 -4.81 -12.87
N ALA A 98 -18.24 -4.55 -13.05
CA ALA A 98 -18.70 -3.42 -13.85
C ALA A 98 -18.31 -2.07 -13.22
N ILE A 99 -18.48 -1.92 -11.90
CA ILE A 99 -18.09 -0.71 -11.18
C ILE A 99 -16.58 -0.52 -11.23
N ALA A 100 -15.80 -1.56 -10.94
CA ALA A 100 -14.34 -1.49 -11.00
C ALA A 100 -13.83 -1.15 -12.40
N GLY A 101 -14.43 -1.76 -13.44
CA GLY A 101 -14.12 -1.45 -14.83
C GLY A 101 -14.44 -0.01 -15.20
N SER A 102 -15.57 0.52 -14.77
CA SER A 102 -15.96 1.91 -15.00
C SER A 102 -15.00 2.90 -14.35
N ILE A 103 -14.60 2.63 -13.10
CA ILE A 103 -13.62 3.45 -12.38
C ILE A 103 -12.25 3.38 -13.08
N PHE A 104 -11.81 2.19 -13.47
CA PHE A 104 -10.55 2.02 -14.18
C PHE A 104 -10.51 2.79 -15.51
N LEU A 105 -11.57 2.71 -16.31
CA LEU A 105 -11.69 3.45 -17.57
C LEU A 105 -11.69 4.96 -17.34
N LEU A 106 -12.41 5.43 -16.31
CA LEU A 106 -12.44 6.86 -15.96
C LEU A 106 -11.04 7.37 -15.60
N PHE A 107 -10.32 6.66 -14.72
CA PHE A 107 -8.96 7.03 -14.34
C PHE A 107 -7.99 6.98 -15.53
N SER A 108 -8.08 5.94 -16.36
CA SER A 108 -7.26 5.84 -17.57
C SER A 108 -7.51 7.00 -18.52
N TYR A 109 -8.77 7.39 -18.71
CA TYR A 109 -9.13 8.53 -19.55
C TYR A 109 -8.56 9.85 -19.01
N ILE A 110 -8.68 10.09 -17.69
CA ILE A 110 -8.14 11.28 -17.04
C ILE A 110 -6.61 11.33 -17.15
N LEU A 111 -5.93 10.20 -16.94
CA LEU A 111 -4.47 10.12 -17.03
C LEU A 111 -3.96 10.40 -18.46
N ILE A 112 -4.58 9.80 -19.46
CA ILE A 112 -4.17 9.98 -20.86
C ILE A 112 -4.40 11.43 -21.31
N ASN A 113 -5.53 12.04 -20.97
CA ASN A 113 -5.84 13.40 -21.41
C ASN A 113 -5.24 14.48 -20.50
N GLY A 114 -5.03 14.21 -19.22
CA GLY A 114 -4.48 15.18 -18.27
C GLY A 114 -2.96 15.26 -18.26
N PHE A 115 -2.27 14.16 -18.57
CA PHE A 115 -0.82 14.06 -18.50
C PHE A 115 -0.18 13.71 -19.85
N GLY A 116 -0.91 13.80 -20.97
CA GLY A 116 -0.42 13.52 -22.32
C GLY A 116 0.52 14.60 -22.89
N GLY A 117 0.90 15.61 -22.11
CA GLY A 117 1.92 16.59 -22.47
C GLY A 117 3.31 16.14 -22.01
N ASP A 118 4.36 16.80 -22.55
CA ASP A 118 5.75 16.57 -22.16
C ASP A 118 5.92 16.69 -20.64
N VAL A 119 5.90 15.55 -19.95
CA VAL A 119 6.24 15.46 -18.54
C VAL A 119 7.76 15.57 -18.45
N THR A 120 8.26 16.77 -18.20
CA THR A 120 9.66 16.94 -17.80
C THR A 120 9.84 16.24 -16.47
N ILE A 121 10.49 15.09 -16.48
CA ILE A 121 10.90 14.38 -15.28
C ILE A 121 11.91 15.27 -14.56
N THR A 122 11.43 16.10 -13.66
CA THR A 122 12.29 16.82 -12.73
C THR A 122 12.93 15.76 -11.84
N SER A 123 14.27 15.73 -11.81
CA SER A 123 15.05 14.83 -10.96
C SER A 123 14.41 14.72 -9.57
N GLY A 124 14.26 13.49 -9.08
CA GLY A 124 13.56 13.18 -7.83
C GLY A 124 13.98 14.10 -6.69
N SER A 125 13.04 14.50 -5.87
CA SER A 125 13.31 15.38 -4.74
C SER A 125 14.28 14.69 -3.78
N SER A 126 15.44 15.32 -3.53
CA SER A 126 16.40 14.79 -2.54
C SER A 126 15.71 14.66 -1.17
N THR A 127 16.11 13.68 -0.39
CA THR A 127 15.59 13.45 0.97
C THR A 127 15.76 14.70 1.85
N GLU A 128 16.83 15.46 1.63
CA GLU A 128 17.11 16.73 2.30
C GLU A 128 16.04 17.78 2.02
N LEU A 129 15.70 17.99 0.75
CA LEU A 129 14.66 18.93 0.34
C LEU A 129 13.28 18.55 0.90
N LEU A 130 13.01 17.26 1.01
CA LEU A 130 11.77 16.75 1.59
C LEU A 130 11.72 17.06 3.09
N GLY A 131 12.83 16.87 3.83
CA GLY A 131 12.94 17.22 5.24
C GLY A 131 12.76 18.72 5.48
N GLU A 132 13.41 19.56 4.68
CA GLU A 132 13.27 21.01 4.76
C GLU A 132 11.82 21.45 4.52
N ARG A 133 11.15 20.92 3.53
CA ARG A 133 9.74 21.25 3.24
C ARG A 133 8.79 20.80 4.33
N LEU A 134 9.02 19.61 4.91
CA LEU A 134 8.20 19.11 6.01
C LEU A 134 8.30 19.99 7.26
N LEU A 135 9.52 20.47 7.58
CA LEU A 135 9.77 21.27 8.77
C LEU A 135 9.56 22.77 8.55
N SER A 136 9.34 23.24 7.32
CA SER A 136 9.06 24.63 7.02
C SER A 136 7.60 24.84 6.59
N ARG A 137 7.30 24.57 5.33
CA ARG A 137 5.98 24.84 4.74
C ARG A 137 4.89 23.90 5.24
N PHE A 138 5.23 22.65 5.52
CA PHE A 138 4.28 21.58 5.92
C PHE A 138 4.39 21.24 7.41
N VAL A 139 4.95 22.12 8.24
CA VAL A 139 5.11 21.88 9.68
C VAL A 139 3.77 21.64 10.37
N PHE A 140 2.73 22.37 10.02
CA PHE A 140 1.40 22.19 10.63
C PHE A 140 0.77 20.83 10.29
N PRO A 141 0.68 20.37 9.02
CA PRO A 141 0.26 19.02 8.71
C PRO A 141 1.15 17.94 9.36
N PHE A 142 2.46 18.15 9.43
CA PHE A 142 3.40 17.25 10.08
C PHE A 142 3.06 17.08 11.57
N GLU A 143 2.82 18.17 12.27
CA GLU A 143 2.46 18.16 13.67
C GLU A 143 1.09 17.48 13.91
N LEU A 144 0.10 17.75 13.05
CA LEU A 144 -1.20 17.08 13.14
C LEU A 144 -1.09 15.56 13.02
N VAL A 145 -0.24 15.06 12.13
CA VAL A 145 -0.02 13.61 11.99
C VAL A 145 0.56 13.01 13.27
N SER A 146 1.42 13.74 13.99
CA SER A 146 1.95 13.25 15.27
C SER A 146 0.87 13.08 16.34
N PHE A 147 -0.13 13.96 16.40
CA PHE A 147 -1.30 13.78 17.29
C PHE A 147 -2.16 12.57 16.87
N VAL A 148 -2.34 12.35 15.57
CA VAL A 148 -3.06 11.16 15.08
C VAL A 148 -2.33 9.88 15.46
N LEU A 149 -1.01 9.85 15.33
CA LEU A 149 -0.18 8.70 15.74
C LEU A 149 -0.29 8.44 17.24
N LEU A 150 -0.25 9.50 18.06
CA LEU A 150 -0.43 9.39 19.52
C LEU A 150 -1.81 8.85 19.87
N ALA A 151 -2.86 9.38 19.25
CA ALA A 151 -4.23 8.91 19.46
C ALA A 151 -4.40 7.44 19.03
N ALA A 152 -3.79 7.03 17.90
CA ALA A 152 -3.80 5.64 17.44
C ALA A 152 -3.07 4.72 18.42
N LEU A 153 -1.94 5.15 18.98
CA LEU A 153 -1.19 4.39 19.98
C LEU A 153 -2.04 4.19 21.25
N ILE A 154 -2.62 5.26 21.81
CA ILE A 154 -3.47 5.20 23.00
C ILE A 154 -4.70 4.33 22.72
N GLY A 155 -5.35 4.51 21.57
CA GLY A 155 -6.49 3.69 21.15
C GLY A 155 -6.14 2.20 21.04
N GLY A 156 -5.01 1.87 20.44
CA GLY A 156 -4.53 0.49 20.34
C GLY A 156 -4.28 -0.15 21.71
N ILE A 157 -3.63 0.56 22.62
CA ILE A 157 -3.38 0.08 24.00
C ILE A 157 -4.70 -0.09 24.77
N THR A 158 -5.62 0.85 24.61
CA THR A 158 -6.92 0.80 25.32
C THR A 158 -7.75 -0.40 24.85
N LEU A 159 -7.77 -0.69 23.55
CA LEU A 159 -8.47 -1.85 22.99
C LEU A 159 -7.81 -3.19 23.35
N ALA A 160 -6.48 -3.20 23.48
CA ALA A 160 -5.74 -4.40 23.84
C ALA A 160 -5.79 -4.73 25.33
N ARG A 161 -6.12 -3.74 26.17
CA ARG A 161 -6.21 -3.90 27.62
C ARG A 161 -7.46 -4.74 27.96
N LYS A 162 -7.24 -5.88 28.62
CA LYS A 162 -8.31 -6.69 29.18
C LYS A 162 -8.86 -5.95 30.41
N ASP A 163 -10.13 -5.57 30.39
CA ASP A 163 -10.80 -5.12 31.60
C ASP A 163 -10.80 -6.27 32.60
N GLU A 164 -9.99 -6.17 33.66
CA GLU A 164 -10.20 -6.99 34.84
C GLU A 164 -11.52 -6.53 35.42
N ALA A 165 -12.60 -7.28 35.15
CA ALA A 165 -13.86 -7.08 35.80
C ALA A 165 -13.59 -7.10 37.33
N LEU A 166 -13.82 -5.97 37.97
CA LEU A 166 -13.84 -5.86 39.41
C LEU A 166 -14.84 -6.90 39.96
N ILE A 167 -14.30 -8.00 40.53
CA ILE A 167 -15.04 -8.96 41.33
C ILE A 167 -15.29 -8.32 42.68
#